data_706142d0476123002361624b842e982b
#
_entry.id   706142d0476123002361624b842e982b
#
_cell.length_a   1.000
_cell.length_b   1.000
_cell.length_c   1.000
_cell.angle_alpha   90.00
_cell.angle_beta   90.00
_cell.angle_gamma   90.00
#
_symmetry.space_group_name_H-M   'P 1'
#
loop_
_entity.id
_entity.type
_entity.pdbx_description
1 polymer ?
#
loop_
_entity_poly.entity_id
_entity_poly.type
_entity_poly.pdbx_seq_one_letter_code
_entity_poly.pdbx_strand_id
1 'polypeptide(L)'
;YRRKGPSIAELHPEVLIKDEDISKSKKENQLIEIAKWFAENGFEDTTEKYAVTKELLLNNLPRIKSAIDNHDDLLEKGIEWASKLDNSYLPIQGPPGSGKSFTGSHMILELIKKGKKIGVTALSHKVIINLLKKIKEVADDEQYPIRIIYKGDANEKNNEIWDAAKD
;
A
#
# COMPACT_ATOMS: atom_id res chain seq x y z
N TYR A 1 -1.40 10.63 26.12
CA TYR A 1 -1.07 11.26 27.42
C TYR A 1 -1.94 10.64 28.50
N ARG A 2 -1.34 9.95 29.46
CA ARG A 2 -2.07 9.32 30.57
C ARG A 2 -1.69 10.05 31.87
N ARG A 3 -2.61 10.84 32.40
CA ARG A 3 -2.44 11.44 33.73
C ARG A 3 -2.43 10.32 34.76
N LYS A 4 -1.36 10.18 35.52
CA LYS A 4 -1.30 9.37 36.75
C LYS A 4 -1.34 10.31 37.98
N GLY A 5 -2.40 10.21 38.78
CA GLY A 5 -2.53 10.86 40.09
C GLY A 5 -3.44 12.08 40.10
N PRO A 6 -3.92 12.46 41.31
CA PRO A 6 -4.72 13.64 41.49
C PRO A 6 -3.83 14.89 41.34
N SER A 7 -4.27 15.78 40.49
CA SER A 7 -3.82 17.17 40.46
C SER A 7 -2.31 17.39 40.29
N ILE A 8 -1.78 17.05 39.13
CA ILE A 8 -0.80 17.97 38.59
C ILE A 8 -1.65 19.02 37.88
N ALA A 9 -2.03 20.03 38.62
CA ALA A 9 -2.69 21.17 38.06
C ALA A 9 -1.76 21.76 36.99
N GLU A 10 -2.32 22.01 35.83
CA GLU A 10 -2.15 23.25 35.15
C GLU A 10 -1.05 23.44 34.13
N LEU A 11 -0.15 22.52 33.91
CA LEU A 11 0.70 22.59 32.72
C LEU A 11 0.18 21.62 31.66
N HIS A 12 -0.59 22.14 30.74
CA HIS A 12 -0.84 21.42 29.50
C HIS A 12 0.48 21.39 28.70
N PRO A 13 0.94 20.22 28.26
CA PRO A 13 2.12 20.17 27.43
C PRO A 13 1.85 20.92 26.12
N GLU A 14 2.78 21.78 25.75
CA GLU A 14 2.72 22.48 24.43
C GLU A 14 2.86 21.52 23.26
N VAL A 15 3.46 20.36 23.51
CA VAL A 15 3.67 19.30 22.51
C VAL A 15 3.29 17.94 23.10
N LEU A 16 2.45 17.20 22.40
CA LEU A 16 2.15 15.79 22.69
C LEU A 16 2.91 14.90 21.73
N ILE A 17 3.85 14.14 22.27
CA ILE A 17 4.54 13.08 21.52
C ILE A 17 3.87 11.76 21.85
N LYS A 18 3.49 11.02 20.83
CA LYS A 18 2.91 9.68 21.00
C LYS A 18 4.01 8.72 21.47
N ASP A 19 3.93 8.32 22.73
CA ASP A 19 4.80 7.31 23.33
C ASP A 19 4.16 5.93 23.20
N GLU A 20 4.07 5.44 21.97
CA GLU A 20 3.72 4.06 21.68
C GLU A 20 4.90 3.40 20.96
N ASP A 21 5.55 2.51 21.67
CA ASP A 21 6.60 1.67 21.11
C ASP A 21 5.94 0.55 20.28
N ILE A 22 5.65 0.86 19.02
CA ILE A 22 5.24 -0.15 18.07
C ILE A 22 6.49 -0.96 17.77
N SER A 23 6.51 -2.25 18.15
CA SER A 23 7.62 -3.14 17.82
C SER A 23 7.92 -3.09 16.31
N LYS A 24 8.95 -2.35 15.97
CA LYS A 24 9.41 -2.12 14.59
C LYS A 24 10.53 -3.07 14.18
N SER A 25 10.94 -3.98 15.06
CA SER A 25 12.15 -4.78 14.93
C SER A 25 12.29 -5.48 13.57
N LYS A 26 11.20 -6.04 13.03
CA LYS A 26 11.24 -6.70 11.72
C LYS A 26 11.45 -5.71 10.57
N LYS A 27 10.81 -4.53 10.63
CA LYS A 27 10.97 -3.49 9.61
C LYS A 27 12.36 -2.86 9.67
N GLU A 28 12.84 -2.59 10.90
CA GLU A 28 14.17 -2.05 11.15
C GLU A 28 15.26 -3.00 10.66
N ASN A 29 15.15 -4.29 11.00
CA ASN A 29 16.09 -5.30 10.53
C ASN A 29 16.13 -5.38 9.01
N GLN A 30 14.97 -5.35 8.35
CA GLN A 30 14.90 -5.36 6.88
C GLN A 30 15.52 -4.10 6.27
N LEU A 31 15.31 -2.93 6.86
CA LEU A 31 15.95 -1.69 6.40
C LEU A 31 17.47 -1.73 6.58
N ILE A 32 17.94 -2.31 7.70
CA ILE A 32 19.38 -2.49 7.96
C ILE A 32 19.98 -3.45 6.92
N GLU A 33 19.31 -4.56 6.60
CA GLU A 33 19.78 -5.50 5.57
C GLU A 33 19.89 -4.82 4.20
N ILE A 34 18.88 -4.05 3.81
CA ILE A 34 18.88 -3.28 2.56
C ILE A 34 20.04 -2.28 2.55
N ALA A 35 20.20 -1.52 3.65
CA ALA A 35 21.27 -0.54 3.76
C ALA A 35 22.68 -1.17 3.68
N LYS A 36 22.90 -2.30 4.36
CA LYS A 36 24.14 -3.07 4.28
C LYS A 36 24.42 -3.54 2.87
N TRP A 37 23.39 -4.07 2.20
CA TRP A 37 23.55 -4.55 0.84
C TRP A 37 23.99 -3.43 -0.11
N PHE A 38 23.38 -2.23 -0.03
CA PHE A 38 23.79 -1.08 -0.84
C PHE A 38 25.17 -0.54 -0.45
N ALA A 39 25.53 -0.62 0.82
CA ALA A 39 26.89 -0.22 1.27
C ALA A 39 27.98 -1.14 0.70
N GLU A 40 27.69 -2.42 0.52
CA GLU A 40 28.63 -3.42 0.00
C GLU A 40 28.67 -3.45 -1.53
N ASN A 41 27.55 -3.27 -2.21
CA ASN A 41 27.40 -3.46 -3.66
C ASN A 41 27.25 -2.14 -4.45
N GLY A 42 26.99 -1.05 -3.78
CA GLY A 42 26.72 0.24 -4.41
C GLY A 42 25.37 0.31 -5.13
N PHE A 43 25.08 1.47 -5.72
CA PHE A 43 23.86 1.70 -6.51
C PHE A 43 24.04 1.33 -7.99
N GLU A 44 25.25 1.10 -8.45
CA GLU A 44 25.57 0.73 -9.84
C GLU A 44 25.42 -0.78 -10.10
N ASP A 45 25.13 -1.56 -9.06
CA ASP A 45 24.91 -2.99 -9.21
C ASP A 45 23.73 -3.29 -10.13
N THR A 46 23.94 -4.18 -11.08
CA THR A 46 22.98 -4.58 -12.12
C THR A 46 22.13 -5.77 -11.73
N THR A 47 22.31 -6.31 -10.51
CA THR A 47 21.46 -7.41 -10.04
C THR A 47 20.03 -6.95 -9.79
N GLU A 48 19.07 -7.85 -9.97
CA GLU A 48 17.66 -7.59 -9.69
C GLU A 48 17.35 -7.49 -8.19
N LYS A 49 18.33 -7.77 -7.32
CA LYS A 49 18.12 -7.68 -5.88
C LYS A 49 17.91 -6.24 -5.47
N TYR A 50 16.79 -5.99 -4.80
CA TYR A 50 16.34 -4.65 -4.39
C TYR A 50 16.18 -3.62 -5.52
N ALA A 51 15.97 -4.07 -6.77
CA ALA A 51 15.84 -3.18 -7.92
C ALA A 51 14.77 -2.08 -7.71
N VAL A 52 13.58 -2.45 -7.22
CA VAL A 52 12.50 -1.49 -6.92
C VAL A 52 12.91 -0.50 -5.82
N THR A 53 13.60 -0.99 -4.78
CA THR A 53 14.10 -0.14 -3.68
C THR A 53 15.14 0.85 -4.19
N LYS A 54 16.06 0.41 -5.04
CA LYS A 54 17.06 1.26 -5.68
C LYS A 54 16.40 2.37 -6.52
N GLU A 55 15.45 2.01 -7.37
CA GLU A 55 14.72 2.96 -8.19
C GLU A 55 13.98 4.01 -7.36
N LEU A 56 13.33 3.56 -6.26
CA LEU A 56 12.62 4.45 -5.36
C LEU A 56 13.57 5.43 -4.65
N LEU A 57 14.73 4.94 -4.18
CA LEU A 57 15.74 5.76 -3.51
C LEU A 57 16.38 6.78 -4.45
N LEU A 58 16.61 6.41 -5.70
CA LEU A 58 17.17 7.28 -6.73
C LEU A 58 16.12 8.16 -7.43
N ASN A 59 14.85 8.01 -7.06
CA ASN A 59 13.72 8.71 -7.69
C ASN A 59 13.68 8.50 -9.21
N ASN A 60 14.00 7.30 -9.67
CA ASN A 60 13.96 6.96 -11.08
C ASN A 60 12.52 6.85 -11.59
N LEU A 61 12.33 7.04 -12.87
CA LEU A 61 11.03 6.80 -13.49
C LEU A 61 10.67 5.31 -13.43
N PRO A 62 9.37 4.99 -13.32
CA PRO A 62 8.91 3.60 -13.34
C PRO A 62 9.35 2.88 -14.61
N ARG A 63 9.83 1.64 -14.48
CA ARG A 63 10.09 0.78 -15.63
C ARG A 63 8.81 0.17 -16.15
N ILE A 64 8.61 0.20 -17.45
CA ILE A 64 7.46 -0.35 -18.14
C ILE A 64 7.89 -1.27 -19.28
N LYS A 65 7.14 -2.34 -19.51
CA LYS A 65 7.45 -3.36 -20.55
C LYS A 65 7.26 -2.88 -21.97
N SER A 66 6.39 -1.91 -22.18
CA SER A 66 6.05 -1.37 -23.49
C SER A 66 5.53 0.04 -23.39
N ALA A 67 5.49 0.76 -24.49
CA ALA A 67 4.94 2.11 -24.53
C ALA A 67 3.52 2.16 -23.95
N ILE A 68 3.20 3.28 -23.34
CA ILE A 68 1.85 3.60 -22.83
C ILE A 68 1.10 4.34 -23.93
N ASP A 69 -0.14 3.93 -24.17
CA ASP A 69 -1.01 4.61 -25.11
C ASP A 69 -1.42 5.99 -24.57
N ASN A 70 -1.73 6.89 -25.46
CA ASN A 70 -2.14 8.25 -25.08
C ASN A 70 -3.64 8.24 -24.73
N HIS A 71 -3.97 7.95 -23.48
CA HIS A 71 -5.33 8.03 -22.98
C HIS A 71 -5.63 9.43 -22.48
N ASP A 72 -6.80 9.96 -22.81
CA ASP A 72 -7.33 11.18 -22.21
C ASP A 72 -7.89 10.92 -20.80
N ASP A 73 -8.36 9.70 -20.54
CA ASP A 73 -8.86 9.29 -19.23
C ASP A 73 -7.70 8.82 -18.31
N LEU A 74 -7.62 9.47 -17.16
CA LEU A 74 -6.62 9.15 -16.13
C LEU A 74 -6.83 7.75 -15.52
N LEU A 75 -8.05 7.24 -15.50
CA LEU A 75 -8.33 5.89 -15.01
C LEU A 75 -7.75 4.86 -15.94
N GLU A 76 -8.05 4.93 -17.24
CA GLU A 76 -7.52 4.03 -18.27
C GLU A 76 -5.99 4.07 -18.28
N LYS A 77 -5.43 5.26 -18.25
CA LYS A 77 -3.98 5.46 -18.16
C LYS A 77 -3.38 4.80 -16.91
N GLY A 78 -4.01 4.96 -15.75
CA GLY A 78 -3.56 4.33 -14.51
C GLY A 78 -3.58 2.81 -14.59
N ILE A 79 -4.64 2.23 -15.12
CA ILE A 79 -4.80 0.78 -15.32
C ILE A 79 -3.72 0.25 -16.26
N GLU A 80 -3.48 0.93 -17.37
CA GLU A 80 -2.47 0.52 -18.33
C GLU A 80 -1.07 0.58 -17.70
N TRP A 81 -0.71 1.66 -17.00
CA TRP A 81 0.58 1.78 -16.31
C TRP A 81 0.78 0.62 -15.32
N ALA A 82 -0.21 0.34 -14.46
CA ALA A 82 -0.12 -0.74 -13.50
C ALA A 82 0.11 -2.10 -14.19
N SER A 83 -0.55 -2.32 -15.31
CA SER A 83 -0.45 -3.56 -16.08
C SER A 83 0.89 -3.77 -16.76
N LYS A 84 1.54 -2.68 -17.14
CA LYS A 84 2.81 -2.68 -17.89
C LYS A 84 4.05 -2.50 -17.00
N LEU A 85 3.90 -2.33 -15.68
CA LEU A 85 5.04 -2.27 -14.76
C LEU A 85 5.94 -3.49 -14.90
N ASP A 86 7.24 -3.24 -14.95
CA ASP A 86 8.26 -4.27 -15.06
C ASP A 86 9.15 -4.29 -13.80
N ASN A 87 8.73 -5.07 -12.81
CA ASN A 87 9.43 -5.18 -11.52
C ASN A 87 9.83 -3.81 -10.95
N SER A 88 8.90 -2.87 -10.98
CA SER A 88 9.09 -1.46 -10.63
C SER A 88 7.95 -0.95 -9.74
N TYR A 89 7.86 0.35 -9.52
CA TYR A 89 6.85 0.99 -8.71
C TYR A 89 6.10 2.08 -9.49
N LEU A 90 4.88 2.39 -9.07
CA LEU A 90 4.10 3.49 -9.62
C LEU A 90 3.62 4.40 -8.48
N PRO A 91 4.21 5.59 -8.29
CA PRO A 91 3.75 6.52 -7.27
C PRO A 91 2.48 7.23 -7.74
N ILE A 92 1.44 7.23 -6.90
CA ILE A 92 0.19 7.94 -7.17
C ILE A 92 -0.01 8.97 -6.07
N GLN A 93 0.10 10.24 -6.44
CA GLN A 93 -0.09 11.37 -5.54
C GLN A 93 -1.37 12.14 -5.88
N GLY A 94 -2.02 12.66 -4.86
CA GLY A 94 -3.18 13.54 -5.03
C GLY A 94 -3.77 13.93 -3.68
N PRO A 95 -4.51 15.05 -3.60
CA PRO A 95 -5.16 15.50 -2.38
C PRO A 95 -6.26 14.52 -1.92
N PRO A 96 -6.77 14.64 -0.69
CA PRO A 96 -7.97 13.93 -0.27
C PRO A 96 -9.12 14.17 -1.24
N GLY A 97 -9.89 13.12 -1.56
CA GLY A 97 -11.02 13.22 -2.50
C GLY A 97 -10.68 13.19 -3.99
N SER A 98 -9.40 13.12 -4.38
CA SER A 98 -8.98 13.10 -5.80
C SER A 98 -9.20 11.77 -6.52
N GLY A 99 -9.93 10.82 -5.96
CA GLY A 99 -10.22 9.55 -6.63
C GLY A 99 -9.14 8.47 -6.52
N LYS A 100 -8.04 8.67 -5.74
CA LYS A 100 -6.95 7.68 -5.64
C LYS A 100 -7.42 6.25 -5.32
N SER A 101 -8.32 6.11 -4.36
CA SER A 101 -8.84 4.78 -3.97
C SER A 101 -9.73 4.19 -5.06
N PHE A 102 -10.45 5.02 -5.79
CA PHE A 102 -11.25 4.62 -6.94
C PHE A 102 -10.33 4.08 -8.06
N THR A 103 -9.39 4.87 -8.51
CA THR A 103 -8.40 4.46 -9.52
C THR A 103 -7.62 3.23 -9.07
N GLY A 104 -7.14 3.23 -7.81
CA GLY A 104 -6.38 2.10 -7.25
C GLY A 104 -7.19 0.80 -7.20
N SER A 105 -8.50 0.84 -6.89
CA SER A 105 -9.33 -0.37 -6.89
C SER A 105 -9.52 -0.97 -8.29
N HIS A 106 -9.70 -0.16 -9.32
CA HIS A 106 -9.77 -0.62 -10.72
C HIS A 106 -8.42 -1.20 -11.20
N MET A 107 -7.31 -0.53 -10.88
CA MET A 107 -5.97 -1.04 -11.17
C MET A 107 -5.75 -2.41 -10.52
N ILE A 108 -6.15 -2.58 -9.26
CA ILE A 108 -6.03 -3.84 -8.53
C ILE A 108 -6.90 -4.92 -9.17
N LEU A 109 -8.16 -4.62 -9.50
CA LEU A 109 -9.05 -5.58 -10.14
C LEU A 109 -8.49 -6.04 -11.50
N GLU A 110 -7.97 -5.13 -12.30
CA GLU A 110 -7.38 -5.47 -13.60
C GLU A 110 -6.14 -6.38 -13.43
N LEU A 111 -5.31 -6.13 -12.42
CA LEU A 111 -4.17 -7.00 -12.11
C LEU A 111 -4.63 -8.39 -11.64
N ILE A 112 -5.72 -8.47 -10.86
CA ILE A 112 -6.32 -9.75 -10.44
C ILE A 112 -6.85 -10.51 -11.66
N LYS A 113 -7.54 -9.85 -12.59
CA LYS A 113 -7.99 -10.45 -13.86
C LYS A 113 -6.83 -11.04 -14.69
N LYS A 114 -5.64 -10.42 -14.58
CA LYS A 114 -4.39 -10.91 -15.16
C LYS A 114 -3.69 -11.99 -14.33
N GLY A 115 -4.36 -12.53 -13.31
CA GLY A 115 -3.87 -13.62 -12.47
C GLY A 115 -2.80 -13.18 -11.44
N LYS A 116 -2.66 -11.89 -11.16
CA LYS A 116 -1.71 -11.41 -10.16
C LYS A 116 -2.28 -11.56 -8.75
N LYS A 117 -1.40 -11.86 -7.78
CA LYS A 117 -1.71 -11.84 -6.35
C LYS A 117 -1.34 -10.47 -5.79
N ILE A 118 -2.31 -9.79 -5.19
CA ILE A 118 -2.14 -8.41 -4.72
C ILE A 118 -2.05 -8.37 -3.20
N GLY A 119 -1.03 -7.70 -2.67
CA GLY A 119 -0.91 -7.39 -1.25
C GLY A 119 -1.28 -5.93 -0.99
N VAL A 120 -2.13 -5.69 0.00
CA VAL A 120 -2.51 -4.34 0.44
C VAL A 120 -1.95 -4.08 1.82
N THR A 121 -1.27 -2.95 2.00
CA THR A 121 -0.78 -2.49 3.30
C THR A 121 -1.06 -1.01 3.50
N ALA A 122 -1.28 -0.59 4.74
CA ALA A 122 -1.48 0.82 5.11
C ALA A 122 -1.09 1.06 6.58
N LEU A 123 -1.15 2.32 7.01
CA LEU A 123 -0.85 2.71 8.39
C LEU A 123 -1.90 2.26 9.40
N SER A 124 -3.11 1.92 8.97
CA SER A 124 -4.17 1.41 9.85
C SER A 124 -5.04 0.36 9.17
N HIS A 125 -5.59 -0.55 9.96
CA HIS A 125 -6.54 -1.56 9.51
C HIS A 125 -7.77 -0.94 8.85
N LYS A 126 -8.27 0.18 9.37
CA LYS A 126 -9.42 0.90 8.80
C LYS A 126 -9.17 1.33 7.34
N VAL A 127 -7.98 1.80 7.02
CA VAL A 127 -7.62 2.19 5.65
C VAL A 127 -7.57 0.98 4.73
N ILE A 128 -6.99 -0.14 5.21
CA ILE A 128 -6.95 -1.40 4.46
C ILE A 128 -8.38 -1.87 4.16
N ILE A 129 -9.23 -1.95 5.17
CA ILE A 129 -10.63 -2.40 5.03
C ILE A 129 -11.39 -1.53 4.05
N ASN A 130 -11.26 -0.21 4.13
CA ASN A 130 -11.93 0.71 3.21
C ASN A 130 -11.49 0.47 1.74
N LEU A 131 -10.21 0.19 1.51
CA LEU A 131 -9.74 -0.13 0.16
C LEU A 131 -10.25 -1.50 -0.30
N LEU A 132 -10.24 -2.53 0.57
CA LEU A 132 -10.75 -3.85 0.24
C LEU A 132 -12.26 -3.82 -0.10
N LYS A 133 -13.06 -3.06 0.65
CA LYS A 133 -14.47 -2.82 0.33
C LYS A 133 -14.63 -2.19 -1.05
N LYS A 134 -13.80 -1.20 -1.36
CA LYS A 134 -13.85 -0.53 -2.66
C LYS A 134 -13.48 -1.47 -3.81
N ILE A 135 -12.47 -2.33 -3.62
CA ILE A 135 -12.10 -3.35 -4.61
C ILE A 135 -13.26 -4.32 -4.83
N LYS A 136 -13.93 -4.75 -3.73
CA LYS A 136 -15.07 -5.64 -3.83
C LYS A 136 -16.24 -4.98 -4.56
N GLU A 137 -16.60 -3.73 -4.26
CA GLU A 137 -17.62 -2.97 -4.98
C GLU A 137 -17.35 -2.98 -6.49
N VAL A 138 -16.13 -2.62 -6.91
CA VAL A 138 -15.76 -2.60 -8.33
C VAL A 138 -15.82 -4.00 -8.95
N ALA A 139 -15.43 -5.03 -8.23
CA ALA A 139 -15.49 -6.41 -8.71
C ALA A 139 -16.94 -6.90 -8.85
N ASP A 140 -17.83 -6.53 -7.93
CA ASP A 140 -19.25 -6.86 -7.99
C ASP A 140 -19.94 -6.12 -9.14
N ASP A 141 -19.64 -4.85 -9.37
CA ASP A 141 -20.15 -4.05 -10.50
C ASP A 141 -19.75 -4.67 -11.85
N GLU A 142 -18.54 -5.22 -11.93
CA GLU A 142 -18.05 -5.91 -13.12
C GLU A 142 -18.40 -7.42 -13.15
N GLN A 143 -19.15 -7.91 -12.17
CA GLN A 143 -19.53 -9.32 -12.02
C GLN A 143 -18.32 -10.29 -12.04
N TYR A 144 -17.19 -9.84 -11.53
CA TYR A 144 -15.96 -10.62 -11.50
C TYR A 144 -15.71 -11.18 -10.09
N PRO A 145 -15.66 -12.51 -9.90
CA PRO A 145 -15.44 -13.11 -8.57
C PRO A 145 -14.00 -12.88 -8.11
N ILE A 146 -13.86 -12.36 -6.90
CA ILE A 146 -12.55 -12.19 -6.24
C ILE A 146 -12.51 -12.88 -4.89
N ARG A 147 -11.33 -13.35 -4.51
CA ARG A 147 -11.07 -13.89 -3.18
C ARG A 147 -10.22 -12.91 -2.37
N ILE A 148 -10.75 -12.48 -1.24
CA ILE A 148 -10.07 -11.55 -0.32
C ILE A 148 -9.66 -12.31 0.93
N ILE A 149 -8.40 -12.12 1.38
CA ILE A 149 -7.89 -12.61 2.65
C ILE A 149 -7.45 -11.39 3.45
N TYR A 150 -8.05 -11.19 4.61
CA TYR A 150 -7.68 -10.10 5.52
C TYR A 150 -7.03 -10.66 6.79
N LYS A 151 -5.88 -10.08 7.18
CA LYS A 151 -5.20 -10.37 8.42
C LYS A 151 -5.36 -9.18 9.37
N GLY A 152 -6.37 -9.22 10.21
CA GLY A 152 -6.65 -8.23 11.26
C GLY A 152 -6.66 -8.84 12.65
N ASP A 153 -6.87 -8.03 13.67
CA ASP A 153 -7.04 -8.49 15.03
C ASP A 153 -8.38 -9.25 15.16
N ALA A 154 -8.35 -10.33 15.95
CA ALA A 154 -9.50 -11.23 16.13
C ALA A 154 -10.76 -10.53 16.68
N ASN A 155 -10.61 -9.32 17.23
CA ASN A 155 -11.70 -8.53 17.81
C ASN A 155 -12.39 -7.57 16.80
N GLU A 156 -11.82 -7.37 15.62
CA GLU A 156 -12.48 -6.61 14.56
C GLU A 156 -13.34 -7.54 13.70
N LYS A 157 -14.56 -7.81 14.19
CA LYS A 157 -15.58 -8.53 13.41
C LYS A 157 -16.10 -7.64 12.28
N ASN A 158 -15.37 -7.53 11.19
CA ASN A 158 -15.91 -7.04 9.94
C ASN A 158 -16.49 -8.21 9.13
N ASN A 159 -17.67 -8.64 9.51
CA ASN A 159 -18.37 -9.80 8.95
C ASN A 159 -18.61 -9.68 7.42
N GLU A 160 -18.78 -8.45 6.90
CA GLU A 160 -19.11 -8.21 5.49
C GLU A 160 -18.00 -8.61 4.49
N ILE A 161 -16.72 -8.57 4.89
CA ILE A 161 -15.60 -9.00 4.03
C ILE A 161 -15.35 -10.50 4.18
N TRP A 162 -15.63 -11.08 5.36
CA TRP A 162 -15.43 -12.49 5.67
C TRP A 162 -16.43 -13.42 5.01
N ASP A 163 -17.69 -12.98 4.83
CA ASP A 163 -18.72 -13.81 4.23
C ASP A 163 -18.47 -14.04 2.72
N ALA A 164 -17.80 -13.09 2.07
CA ALA A 164 -17.35 -13.24 0.67
C ALA A 164 -16.13 -14.16 0.49
N ALA A 165 -15.45 -14.54 1.56
CA ALA A 165 -14.25 -15.40 1.52
C ALA A 165 -14.54 -16.86 1.88
N LYS A 166 -15.81 -17.20 2.18
CA LYS A 166 -16.22 -18.55 2.62
C LYS A 166 -16.85 -19.41 1.52
N ASP A 167 -17.22 -18.81 0.41
CA ASP A 167 -17.70 -19.50 -0.80
C ASP A 167 -16.58 -19.59 -1.84
#